data_d09a706138e15cac4f398cd796314639
#
_entry.id   d09a706138e15cac4f398cd796314639
#
_cell.length_a   1.000
_cell.length_b   1.000
_cell.length_c   1.000
_cell.angle_alpha   90.00
_cell.angle_beta   90.00
_cell.angle_gamma   90.00
#
_symmetry.space_group_name_H-M   'P 1'
#
loop_
_entity.id
_entity.type
_entity.pdbx_description
1 polymer ?
#
loop_
_entity_poly.entity_id
_entity_poly.type
_entity_poly.pdbx_seq_one_letter_code
_entity_poly.pdbx_strand_id
1 'polypeptide(L)'
;MSSCGAEPDERPDIVLIVMDTARPDYLSVYGHPRPTSPYLEEFARQATVYERAYSTSCWTLPAHASLFTGEAPQVHGADQRTPSLGPELPTMAERLAQAGWRTGGFSANAWVAKSTGLARGFETFEAHWRRTEAPDPAATEHRTTTAVKAWLAQDDGRPNLLFVNLIEPHAPYRPRWEHAAPFFAVEAALEAATQALFPAGRAPNFLTVRHYLGREPLRELEWQWMRALYEGDLRHTDAIVKELVQAVDARANGRPKLVFVLSDHGENLGDHGHLGHVFNLYDSNLRIVLLARGPGFEAGKRERRLVGIRDLHPTVLAAAGLDARRADGEALDLRGPIPEQRLLSAALDDPRLTIETFPDELEGDPALTRHKRALDAAISTRWKVIRGTDGSCETFDLLADPREQSPLDCGALDATTRQGLEAWIDMQRARRKGDAAPVAAPQDPATRDALRGLGYVE
;
A
#
# COMPACT_ATOMS: atom_id res chain seq x y z
N MET A 1 8.62 39.38 -37.47
CA MET A 1 8.74 38.93 -36.06
C MET A 1 8.36 37.45 -36.03
N SER A 2 9.39 36.59 -36.05
CA SER A 2 9.17 35.12 -35.91
C SER A 2 8.74 34.86 -34.48
N SER A 3 7.52 34.37 -34.29
CA SER A 3 7.12 33.81 -33.03
C SER A 3 7.92 32.51 -32.84
N CYS A 4 8.91 32.55 -31.94
CA CYS A 4 9.42 31.30 -31.37
C CYS A 4 8.24 30.61 -30.66
N GLY A 5 7.58 29.73 -31.35
CA GLY A 5 6.70 28.76 -30.73
C GLY A 5 7.59 27.93 -29.80
N ALA A 6 7.37 28.03 -28.48
CA ALA A 6 8.00 27.10 -27.57
C ALA A 6 7.63 25.68 -28.02
N GLU A 7 8.61 24.81 -28.17
CA GLU A 7 8.32 23.39 -28.42
C GLU A 7 7.36 22.88 -27.36
N PRO A 8 6.37 22.06 -27.74
CA PRO A 8 5.43 21.53 -26.77
C PRO A 8 6.22 20.80 -25.66
N ASP A 9 5.92 21.12 -24.41
CA ASP A 9 6.52 20.48 -23.27
C ASP A 9 6.06 19.00 -23.20
N GLU A 10 6.92 18.10 -23.65
CA GLU A 10 6.64 16.66 -23.75
C GLU A 10 6.67 15.92 -22.42
N ARG A 11 6.95 16.61 -21.31
CA ARG A 11 6.97 15.97 -19.98
C ARG A 11 5.60 15.40 -19.65
N PRO A 12 5.51 14.14 -19.14
CA PRO A 12 4.23 13.49 -18.89
C PRO A 12 3.49 14.07 -17.68
N ASP A 13 2.16 13.98 -17.67
CA ASP A 13 1.42 13.95 -16.42
C ASP A 13 1.65 12.59 -15.75
N ILE A 14 2.01 12.59 -14.47
CA ILE A 14 2.32 11.38 -13.69
C ILE A 14 1.24 11.21 -12.62
N VAL A 15 0.65 10.02 -12.58
CA VAL A 15 -0.47 9.71 -11.69
C VAL A 15 -0.19 8.42 -10.94
N LEU A 16 -0.29 8.48 -9.60
CA LEU A 16 -0.22 7.32 -8.72
C LEU A 16 -1.53 7.18 -7.96
N ILE A 17 -2.23 6.07 -8.15
CA ILE A 17 -3.47 5.73 -7.44
C ILE A 17 -3.19 4.52 -6.59
N VAL A 18 -3.19 4.70 -5.27
CA VAL A 18 -2.97 3.65 -4.27
C VAL A 18 -4.30 3.16 -3.75
N MET A 19 -4.55 1.87 -3.86
CA MET A 19 -5.66 1.13 -3.28
C MET A 19 -5.15 0.51 -1.96
N ASP A 20 -5.38 1.19 -0.84
CA ASP A 20 -4.87 0.81 0.48
C ASP A 20 -5.25 -0.65 0.82
N THR A 21 -4.31 -1.45 1.32
CA THR A 21 -4.48 -2.87 1.65
C THR A 21 -4.96 -3.81 0.52
N ALA A 22 -5.05 -3.36 -0.74
CA ALA A 22 -5.59 -4.21 -1.80
C ALA A 22 -4.65 -5.37 -2.15
N ARG A 23 -5.18 -6.60 -2.09
CA ARG A 23 -4.46 -7.85 -2.39
C ARG A 23 -4.64 -8.25 -3.86
N PRO A 24 -3.55 -8.55 -4.59
CA PRO A 24 -3.67 -9.01 -5.98
C PRO A 24 -4.46 -10.32 -6.12
N ASP A 25 -4.31 -11.27 -5.19
CA ASP A 25 -5.00 -12.56 -5.26
C ASP A 25 -6.52 -12.48 -5.00
N TYR A 26 -7.04 -11.33 -4.58
CA TYR A 26 -8.47 -11.02 -4.48
C TYR A 26 -9.00 -10.17 -5.66
N LEU A 27 -8.16 -9.82 -6.64
CA LEU A 27 -8.56 -9.05 -7.81
C LEU A 27 -8.71 -9.93 -9.06
N SER A 28 -9.82 -9.80 -9.78
CA SER A 28 -10.08 -10.61 -10.98
C SER A 28 -9.06 -10.34 -12.10
N VAL A 29 -8.49 -9.14 -12.18
CA VAL A 29 -7.37 -8.85 -13.09
C VAL A 29 -6.12 -9.71 -12.83
N TYR A 30 -5.95 -10.23 -11.62
CA TYR A 30 -4.90 -11.20 -11.26
C TYR A 30 -5.38 -12.65 -11.23
N GLY A 31 -6.60 -12.93 -11.67
CA GLY A 31 -7.15 -14.27 -11.79
C GLY A 31 -8.06 -14.72 -10.64
N HIS A 32 -8.47 -13.80 -9.75
CA HIS A 32 -9.50 -14.11 -8.78
C HIS A 32 -10.83 -14.52 -9.49
N PRO A 33 -11.52 -15.60 -9.05
CA PRO A 33 -12.66 -16.12 -9.80
C PRO A 33 -13.92 -15.25 -9.74
N ARG A 34 -14.00 -14.31 -8.81
CA ARG A 34 -15.14 -13.41 -8.62
C ARG A 34 -14.84 -12.02 -9.24
N PRO A 35 -15.84 -11.28 -9.75
CA PRO A 35 -15.65 -10.05 -10.52
C PRO A 35 -15.36 -8.84 -9.62
N THR A 36 -14.20 -8.82 -8.97
CA THR A 36 -13.79 -7.79 -8.02
C THR A 36 -13.13 -6.57 -8.65
N SER A 37 -12.62 -6.69 -9.89
CA SER A 37 -11.88 -5.60 -10.56
C SER A 37 -12.16 -5.51 -12.07
N PRO A 38 -13.44 -5.38 -12.50
CA PRO A 38 -13.79 -5.37 -13.92
C PRO A 38 -13.15 -4.21 -14.70
N TYR A 39 -12.95 -3.04 -14.09
CA TYR A 39 -12.28 -1.95 -14.75
C TYR A 39 -10.76 -2.17 -14.86
N LEU A 40 -10.11 -2.70 -13.84
CA LEU A 40 -8.69 -3.02 -13.94
C LEU A 40 -8.40 -4.10 -14.99
N GLU A 41 -9.33 -5.01 -15.27
CA GLU A 41 -9.23 -5.92 -16.42
C GLU A 41 -9.23 -5.18 -17.77
N GLU A 42 -10.06 -4.13 -17.88
CA GLU A 42 -10.07 -3.26 -19.07
C GLU A 42 -8.76 -2.44 -19.14
N PHE A 43 -8.35 -1.83 -18.04
CA PHE A 43 -7.12 -1.04 -17.91
C PHE A 43 -5.87 -1.86 -18.26
N ALA A 44 -5.83 -3.12 -17.83
CA ALA A 44 -4.72 -4.05 -18.08
C ALA A 44 -4.44 -4.29 -19.57
N ARG A 45 -5.46 -4.14 -20.45
CA ARG A 45 -5.27 -4.27 -21.90
C ARG A 45 -4.38 -3.16 -22.48
N GLN A 46 -4.25 -2.05 -21.76
CA GLN A 46 -3.43 -0.90 -22.15
C GLN A 46 -2.24 -0.68 -21.21
N ALA A 47 -2.03 -1.57 -20.23
CA ALA A 47 -1.03 -1.46 -19.18
C ALA A 47 -0.11 -2.69 -19.15
N THR A 48 1.05 -2.53 -18.52
CA THR A 48 1.85 -3.65 -18.02
C THR A 48 1.35 -4.02 -16.63
N VAL A 49 0.98 -5.29 -16.42
CA VAL A 49 0.58 -5.85 -15.12
C VAL A 49 1.76 -6.58 -14.50
N TYR A 50 2.16 -6.22 -13.30
CA TYR A 50 3.25 -6.86 -12.58
C TYR A 50 2.70 -7.96 -11.67
N GLU A 51 2.99 -9.22 -12.00
CA GLU A 51 2.45 -10.37 -11.25
C GLU A 51 3.16 -10.61 -9.91
N ARG A 52 4.37 -10.04 -9.73
CA ARG A 52 5.22 -10.25 -8.56
C ARG A 52 5.79 -8.93 -8.05
N ALA A 53 4.89 -8.02 -7.68
CA ALA A 53 5.22 -6.76 -7.03
C ALA A 53 5.13 -6.89 -5.51
N TYR A 54 6.09 -6.29 -4.78
CA TYR A 54 6.20 -6.42 -3.33
C TYR A 54 6.35 -5.07 -2.64
N SER A 55 5.68 -4.92 -1.51
CA SER A 55 5.91 -3.84 -0.56
C SER A 55 7.22 -4.06 0.22
N THR A 56 7.68 -2.99 0.85
CA THR A 56 8.80 -3.03 1.80
C THR A 56 8.37 -3.23 3.24
N SER A 57 7.08 -3.15 3.51
CA SER A 57 6.51 -3.36 4.84
C SER A 57 5.04 -3.77 4.74
N CYS A 58 4.50 -4.25 5.83
CA CYS A 58 3.13 -4.72 5.92
C CYS A 58 2.13 -3.65 6.38
N TRP A 59 2.49 -2.35 6.39
CA TRP A 59 1.57 -1.28 6.79
C TRP A 59 1.92 0.08 6.15
N THR A 60 0.97 1.00 6.22
CA THR A 60 0.88 2.20 5.39
C THR A 60 2.09 3.13 5.46
N LEU A 61 2.52 3.56 6.65
CA LEU A 61 3.55 4.60 6.77
C LEU A 61 4.89 4.21 6.15
N PRO A 62 5.54 3.06 6.50
CA PRO A 62 6.82 2.69 5.90
C PRO A 62 6.69 2.34 4.42
N ALA A 63 5.57 1.76 3.98
CA ALA A 63 5.34 1.46 2.56
C ALA A 63 5.29 2.75 1.73
N HIS A 64 4.54 3.77 2.17
CA HIS A 64 4.48 5.07 1.49
C HIS A 64 5.79 5.86 1.61
N ALA A 65 6.49 5.78 2.74
CA ALA A 65 7.83 6.37 2.86
C ALA A 65 8.80 5.77 1.84
N SER A 66 8.76 4.44 1.66
CA SER A 66 9.53 3.76 0.62
C SER A 66 9.11 4.15 -0.79
N LEU A 67 7.80 4.26 -1.07
CA LEU A 67 7.27 4.74 -2.35
C LEU A 67 7.78 6.15 -2.68
N PHE A 68 7.75 7.06 -1.71
CA PHE A 68 8.06 8.47 -1.95
C PHE A 68 9.56 8.78 -1.97
N THR A 69 10.38 8.00 -1.29
CA THR A 69 11.83 8.24 -1.19
C THR A 69 12.67 7.25 -2.00
N GLY A 70 12.12 6.08 -2.37
CA GLY A 70 12.87 4.97 -2.96
C GLY A 70 13.78 4.25 -1.95
N GLU A 71 13.73 4.60 -0.65
CA GLU A 71 14.55 3.97 0.38
C GLU A 71 13.83 2.81 1.08
N ALA A 72 14.62 1.88 1.66
CA ALA A 72 14.09 0.81 2.47
C ALA A 72 13.71 1.32 3.88
N PRO A 73 12.81 0.63 4.61
CA PRO A 73 12.40 1.01 5.97
C PRO A 73 13.59 1.22 6.91
N GLN A 74 14.61 0.40 6.82
CA GLN A 74 15.83 0.52 7.62
C GLN A 74 16.59 1.84 7.37
N VAL A 75 16.44 2.44 6.19
CA VAL A 75 17.13 3.68 5.80
C VAL A 75 16.29 4.91 6.11
N HIS A 76 14.99 4.90 5.75
CA HIS A 76 14.16 6.08 6.00
C HIS A 76 13.69 6.18 7.47
N GLY A 77 13.63 5.06 8.20
CA GLY A 77 13.32 5.04 9.63
C GLY A 77 11.91 5.47 10.01
N ALA A 78 11.00 5.63 9.03
CA ALA A 78 9.60 5.91 9.29
C ALA A 78 8.89 4.59 9.63
N ASP A 79 8.62 4.39 10.91
CA ASP A 79 8.08 3.15 11.49
C ASP A 79 7.20 3.44 12.71
N GLN A 80 6.83 2.44 13.48
CA GLN A 80 6.03 2.62 14.69
C GLN A 80 6.76 3.41 15.80
N ARG A 81 8.08 3.32 15.89
CA ARG A 81 8.89 4.05 16.88
C ARG A 81 9.12 5.51 16.49
N THR A 82 9.22 5.74 15.19
CA THR A 82 9.40 7.06 14.58
C THR A 82 8.31 7.28 13.54
N PRO A 83 7.06 7.64 13.95
CA PRO A 83 5.89 7.65 13.08
C PRO A 83 5.87 8.86 12.13
N SER A 84 7.03 9.17 11.55
CA SER A 84 7.19 10.25 10.57
C SER A 84 8.42 10.05 9.70
N LEU A 85 8.34 10.50 8.45
CA LEU A 85 9.48 10.59 7.54
C LEU A 85 10.30 11.85 7.83
N GLY A 86 11.57 11.66 8.19
CA GLY A 86 12.52 12.74 8.45
C GLY A 86 12.77 13.65 7.23
N PRO A 87 13.16 14.91 7.43
CA PRO A 87 13.33 15.90 6.35
C PRO A 87 14.58 15.66 5.49
N GLU A 88 15.50 14.82 5.93
CA GLU A 88 16.79 14.58 5.27
C GLU A 88 16.68 13.74 3.98
N LEU A 89 15.56 13.05 3.79
CA LEU A 89 15.28 12.30 2.56
C LEU A 89 14.24 13.05 1.73
N PRO A 90 14.62 13.56 0.55
CA PRO A 90 13.67 14.22 -0.33
C PRO A 90 12.66 13.23 -0.89
N THR A 91 11.39 13.64 -0.90
CA THR A 91 10.31 12.86 -1.55
C THR A 91 10.32 13.08 -3.07
N MET A 92 9.71 12.16 -3.82
CA MET A 92 9.51 12.37 -5.26
C MET A 92 8.69 13.63 -5.55
N ALA A 93 7.73 13.97 -4.70
CA ALA A 93 6.92 15.16 -4.87
C ALA A 93 7.75 16.45 -4.68
N GLU A 94 8.66 16.51 -3.70
CA GLU A 94 9.60 17.63 -3.55
C GLU A 94 10.51 17.77 -4.78
N ARG A 95 11.02 16.65 -5.31
CA ARG A 95 11.87 16.61 -6.50
C ARG A 95 11.13 17.12 -7.75
N LEU A 96 9.89 16.68 -7.95
CA LEU A 96 9.08 17.11 -9.09
C LEU A 96 8.62 18.56 -8.96
N ALA A 97 8.21 19.01 -7.77
CA ALA A 97 7.85 20.41 -7.53
C ALA A 97 9.01 21.36 -7.85
N GLN A 98 10.24 21.02 -7.39
CA GLN A 98 11.47 21.77 -7.72
C GLN A 98 11.78 21.79 -9.23
N ALA A 99 11.37 20.75 -9.96
CA ALA A 99 11.54 20.65 -11.42
C ALA A 99 10.35 21.24 -12.21
N GLY A 100 9.41 21.91 -11.53
CA GLY A 100 8.32 22.68 -12.16
C GLY A 100 7.08 21.84 -12.46
N TRP A 101 6.87 20.68 -11.84
CA TRP A 101 5.59 20.00 -11.84
C TRP A 101 4.61 20.67 -10.88
N ARG A 102 3.33 20.73 -11.26
CA ARG A 102 2.23 21.01 -10.35
C ARG A 102 1.91 19.75 -9.58
N THR A 103 1.93 19.79 -8.25
CA THR A 103 1.85 18.59 -7.40
C THR A 103 0.58 18.60 -6.54
N GLY A 104 -0.26 17.57 -6.71
CA GLY A 104 -1.49 17.36 -5.95
C GLY A 104 -1.50 16.00 -5.23
N GLY A 105 -1.79 16.02 -3.94
CA GLY A 105 -1.93 14.83 -3.10
C GLY A 105 -3.30 14.79 -2.44
N PHE A 106 -4.01 13.67 -2.57
CA PHE A 106 -5.34 13.45 -2.02
C PHE A 106 -5.32 12.13 -1.25
N SER A 107 -5.40 12.20 0.08
CA SER A 107 -5.24 11.00 0.90
C SER A 107 -6.48 10.75 1.77
N ALA A 108 -6.93 9.50 1.77
CA ALA A 108 -7.98 9.02 2.67
C ALA A 108 -7.43 8.22 3.86
N ASN A 109 -6.09 8.05 3.98
CA ASN A 109 -5.44 7.40 5.12
C ASN A 109 -4.68 8.42 5.98
N ALA A 110 -4.91 8.42 7.30
CA ALA A 110 -4.33 9.37 8.24
C ALA A 110 -2.81 9.19 8.44
N TRP A 111 -2.23 8.05 8.08
CA TRP A 111 -0.78 7.86 8.03
C TRP A 111 -0.13 8.58 6.84
N VAL A 112 -0.87 8.89 5.79
CA VAL A 112 -0.39 9.67 4.65
C VAL A 112 -0.80 11.13 4.85
N ALA A 113 -0.04 11.87 5.64
CA ALA A 113 -0.41 13.17 6.20
C ALA A 113 0.75 14.18 6.24
N LYS A 114 0.42 15.43 6.52
CA LYS A 114 1.42 16.48 6.81
C LYS A 114 2.19 16.16 8.10
N SER A 115 1.50 15.68 9.12
CA SER A 115 2.08 15.32 10.42
C SER A 115 3.08 14.17 10.36
N THR A 116 2.96 13.26 9.39
CA THR A 116 3.90 12.16 9.16
C THR A 116 5.00 12.48 8.14
N GLY A 117 5.05 13.72 7.64
CA GLY A 117 6.04 14.15 6.64
C GLY A 117 5.78 13.65 5.21
N LEU A 118 4.76 12.81 4.99
CA LEU A 118 4.47 12.24 3.67
C LEU A 118 3.77 13.22 2.72
N ALA A 119 3.25 14.35 3.23
CA ALA A 119 2.67 15.40 2.38
C ALA A 119 3.69 16.40 1.81
N ARG A 120 4.98 16.24 2.11
CA ARG A 120 6.03 17.14 1.63
C ARG A 120 6.14 17.14 0.11
N GLY A 121 6.24 18.32 -0.46
CA GLY A 121 6.37 18.53 -1.90
C GLY A 121 5.06 18.61 -2.66
N PHE A 122 3.91 18.32 -2.04
CA PHE A 122 2.61 18.57 -2.64
C PHE A 122 2.17 20.02 -2.41
N GLU A 123 2.00 20.79 -3.50
CA GLU A 123 1.48 22.18 -3.47
C GLU A 123 0.04 22.19 -2.97
N THR A 124 -0.77 21.23 -3.43
CA THR A 124 -2.11 20.94 -2.92
C THR A 124 -2.07 19.62 -2.18
N PHE A 125 -2.49 19.59 -0.91
CA PHE A 125 -2.66 18.35 -0.17
C PHE A 125 -3.96 18.36 0.60
N GLU A 126 -4.87 17.44 0.27
CA GLU A 126 -6.17 17.28 0.91
C GLU A 126 -6.26 15.98 1.72
N ALA A 127 -6.71 16.12 2.96
CA ALA A 127 -6.85 15.04 3.95
C ALA A 127 -8.32 14.61 4.03
N HIS A 128 -8.70 13.55 3.32
CA HIS A 128 -10.09 13.13 3.20
C HIS A 128 -10.58 12.27 4.38
N TRP A 129 -9.69 11.79 5.25
CA TRP A 129 -10.07 11.19 6.53
C TRP A 129 -10.64 12.21 7.52
N ARG A 130 -10.35 13.52 7.36
CA ARG A 130 -10.89 14.59 8.20
C ARG A 130 -12.35 14.82 7.83
N ARG A 131 -13.26 14.21 8.58
CA ARG A 131 -14.69 14.46 8.43
C ARG A 131 -15.03 15.81 9.06
N THR A 132 -15.18 16.83 8.25
CA THR A 132 -15.68 18.15 8.70
C THR A 132 -17.21 18.21 8.74
N GLU A 133 -17.87 17.28 8.03
CA GLU A 133 -19.32 17.18 7.91
C GLU A 133 -19.76 15.72 7.89
N ALA A 134 -20.99 15.43 8.32
CA ALA A 134 -21.58 14.11 8.13
C ALA A 134 -21.64 13.79 6.63
N PRO A 135 -21.37 12.52 6.20
CA PRO A 135 -21.51 12.17 4.80
C PRO A 135 -22.94 12.47 4.35
N ASP A 136 -23.06 13.20 3.24
CA ASP A 136 -24.35 13.35 2.58
C ASP A 136 -24.77 11.98 2.03
N PRO A 137 -25.82 11.36 2.56
CA PRO A 137 -26.26 10.05 2.07
C PRO A 137 -26.79 10.12 0.64
N ALA A 138 -27.08 11.32 0.12
CA ALA A 138 -27.50 11.56 -1.24
C ALA A 138 -26.32 11.81 -2.20
N ALA A 139 -25.08 11.97 -1.68
CA ALA A 139 -23.91 12.14 -2.53
C ALA A 139 -23.64 10.86 -3.34
N THR A 140 -23.80 10.97 -4.64
CA THR A 140 -23.58 9.87 -5.61
C THR A 140 -22.11 9.75 -6.00
N GLU A 141 -21.33 10.83 -5.85
CA GLU A 141 -19.92 10.89 -6.23
C GLU A 141 -19.00 10.75 -5.03
N HIS A 142 -17.93 9.99 -5.21
CA HIS A 142 -16.93 9.79 -4.17
C HIS A 142 -16.14 11.08 -3.90
N ARG A 143 -15.99 11.46 -2.62
CA ARG A 143 -15.37 12.74 -2.20
C ARG A 143 -13.99 12.97 -2.81
N THR A 144 -13.13 11.94 -2.82
CA THR A 144 -11.79 12.05 -3.40
C THR A 144 -11.85 12.30 -4.90
N THR A 145 -12.78 11.63 -5.61
CA THR A 145 -12.98 11.81 -7.04
C THR A 145 -13.42 13.23 -7.38
N THR A 146 -14.37 13.79 -6.61
CA THR A 146 -14.83 15.18 -6.76
C THR A 146 -13.68 16.17 -6.58
N ALA A 147 -12.88 16.01 -5.52
CA ALA A 147 -11.74 16.88 -5.24
C ALA A 147 -10.66 16.80 -6.34
N VAL A 148 -10.32 15.59 -6.79
CA VAL A 148 -9.36 15.37 -7.88
C VAL A 148 -9.85 16.01 -9.18
N LYS A 149 -11.13 15.82 -9.54
CA LYS A 149 -11.71 16.46 -10.74
C LYS A 149 -11.64 17.98 -10.66
N ALA A 150 -11.96 18.57 -9.50
CA ALA A 150 -11.86 20.02 -9.28
C ALA A 150 -10.40 20.50 -9.38
N TRP A 151 -9.44 19.74 -8.86
CA TRP A 151 -8.02 20.06 -9.00
C TRP A 151 -7.55 19.96 -10.45
N LEU A 152 -7.90 18.90 -11.16
CA LEU A 152 -7.55 18.71 -12.58
C LEU A 152 -8.12 19.80 -13.48
N ALA A 153 -9.28 20.36 -13.14
CA ALA A 153 -9.91 21.46 -13.89
C ALA A 153 -9.13 22.79 -13.78
N GLN A 154 -8.29 22.96 -12.75
CA GLN A 154 -7.44 24.13 -12.55
C GLN A 154 -6.11 23.95 -13.30
N ASP A 155 -6.13 23.89 -14.63
CA ASP A 155 -4.93 23.73 -15.43
C ASP A 155 -4.12 25.04 -15.52
N ASP A 156 -2.85 25.00 -15.11
CA ASP A 156 -1.90 26.11 -15.21
C ASP A 156 -0.82 25.88 -16.28
N GLY A 157 -0.98 24.87 -17.12
CA GLY A 157 -0.08 24.52 -18.22
C GLY A 157 1.13 23.70 -17.81
N ARG A 158 1.38 23.48 -16.52
CA ARG A 158 2.47 22.63 -16.03
C ARG A 158 2.13 21.15 -16.17
N PRO A 159 3.14 20.26 -16.29
CA PRO A 159 2.91 18.82 -16.08
C PRO A 159 2.47 18.55 -14.63
N ASN A 160 1.63 17.55 -14.41
CA ASN A 160 1.12 17.20 -13.09
C ASN A 160 1.81 16.00 -12.50
N LEU A 161 2.07 16.04 -11.17
CA LEU A 161 2.14 14.87 -10.33
C LEU A 161 0.84 14.80 -9.52
N LEU A 162 0.05 13.78 -9.74
CA LEU A 162 -1.16 13.48 -8.97
C LEU A 162 -0.94 12.20 -8.15
N PHE A 163 -1.08 12.30 -6.84
CA PHE A 163 -1.10 11.18 -5.93
C PHE A 163 -2.47 11.07 -5.27
N VAL A 164 -3.04 9.86 -5.28
CA VAL A 164 -4.33 9.55 -4.63
C VAL A 164 -4.16 8.28 -3.80
N ASN A 165 -4.54 8.33 -2.52
CA ASN A 165 -4.67 7.16 -1.67
C ASN A 165 -6.16 6.93 -1.36
N LEU A 166 -6.67 5.75 -1.69
CA LEU A 166 -8.03 5.27 -1.48
C LEU A 166 -8.05 4.27 -0.32
N ILE A 167 -8.93 4.48 0.66
CA ILE A 167 -8.99 3.70 1.91
C ILE A 167 -10.04 2.58 1.88
N GLU A 168 -10.85 2.50 0.85
CA GLU A 168 -12.03 1.64 0.79
C GLU A 168 -11.74 0.16 1.09
N PRO A 169 -10.64 -0.44 0.59
CA PRO A 169 -10.33 -1.84 0.91
C PRO A 169 -9.79 -2.07 2.33
N HIS A 170 -9.53 -1.01 3.10
CA HIS A 170 -9.05 -1.10 4.48
C HIS A 170 -10.21 -1.35 5.45
N ALA A 171 -10.00 -2.21 6.44
CA ALA A 171 -11.00 -2.42 7.50
C ALA A 171 -11.31 -1.11 8.27
N PRO A 172 -12.54 -0.89 8.71
CA PRO A 172 -13.71 -1.78 8.66
C PRO A 172 -14.39 -1.80 7.29
N TYR A 173 -14.63 -2.97 6.73
CA TYR A 173 -15.21 -3.15 5.41
C TYR A 173 -16.69 -2.78 5.40
N ARG A 174 -17.08 -1.88 4.47
CA ARG A 174 -18.45 -1.37 4.36
C ARG A 174 -18.84 -1.07 2.90
N PRO A 175 -18.83 -2.09 2.03
CA PRO A 175 -19.18 -1.88 0.64
C PRO A 175 -20.65 -1.46 0.49
N ARG A 176 -20.92 -0.60 -0.50
CA ARG A 176 -22.30 -0.32 -0.91
C ARG A 176 -22.91 -1.55 -1.59
N TRP A 177 -24.24 -1.71 -1.50
CA TRP A 177 -24.94 -2.84 -2.11
C TRP A 177 -24.63 -3.01 -3.60
N GLU A 178 -24.59 -1.94 -4.36
CA GLU A 178 -24.27 -1.96 -5.80
C GLU A 178 -22.92 -2.63 -6.13
N HIS A 179 -21.95 -2.58 -5.22
CA HIS A 179 -20.65 -3.24 -5.36
C HIS A 179 -20.64 -4.62 -4.67
N ALA A 180 -21.39 -4.79 -3.59
CA ALA A 180 -21.47 -6.02 -2.82
C ALA A 180 -22.41 -7.07 -3.41
N ALA A 181 -23.38 -6.67 -4.25
CA ALA A 181 -24.39 -7.58 -4.83
C ALA A 181 -23.83 -8.84 -5.51
N PRO A 182 -22.65 -8.85 -6.17
CA PRO A 182 -22.07 -10.09 -6.68
C PRO A 182 -21.61 -11.08 -5.60
N PHE A 183 -21.50 -10.65 -4.35
CA PHE A 183 -20.87 -11.40 -3.25
C PHE A 183 -21.86 -11.81 -2.16
N PHE A 184 -23.06 -11.20 -2.13
CA PHE A 184 -24.13 -11.49 -1.19
C PHE A 184 -25.42 -11.81 -1.93
N ALA A 185 -26.18 -12.79 -1.41
CA ALA A 185 -27.44 -13.20 -2.06
C ALA A 185 -28.53 -12.13 -1.99
N VAL A 186 -28.56 -11.33 -0.91
CA VAL A 186 -29.52 -10.26 -0.67
C VAL A 186 -28.88 -9.17 0.20
N GLU A 187 -29.38 -7.92 0.11
CA GLU A 187 -28.85 -6.79 0.86
C GLU A 187 -28.92 -6.99 2.38
N ALA A 188 -29.98 -7.61 2.89
CA ALA A 188 -30.10 -7.97 4.30
C ALA A 188 -28.96 -8.90 4.80
N ALA A 189 -28.38 -9.73 3.94
CA ALA A 189 -27.22 -10.54 4.30
C ALA A 189 -25.93 -9.68 4.41
N LEU A 190 -25.79 -8.67 3.56
CA LEU A 190 -24.70 -7.68 3.65
C LEU A 190 -24.81 -6.90 4.99
N GLU A 191 -25.99 -6.40 5.32
CA GLU A 191 -26.23 -5.68 6.56
C GLU A 191 -25.93 -6.54 7.79
N ALA A 192 -26.42 -7.80 7.80
CA ALA A 192 -26.15 -8.75 8.87
C ALA A 192 -24.66 -9.05 9.04
N ALA A 193 -23.92 -9.25 7.95
CA ALA A 193 -22.47 -9.47 7.97
C ALA A 193 -21.74 -8.22 8.52
N THR A 194 -22.08 -7.04 8.04
CA THR A 194 -21.49 -5.78 8.48
C THR A 194 -21.73 -5.55 9.97
N GLN A 195 -22.98 -5.74 10.45
CA GLN A 195 -23.32 -5.58 11.86
C GLN A 195 -22.65 -6.62 12.77
N ALA A 196 -22.48 -7.86 12.29
CA ALA A 196 -21.83 -8.91 13.06
C ALA A 196 -20.31 -8.67 13.23
N LEU A 197 -19.63 -8.20 12.17
CA LEU A 197 -18.19 -8.01 12.15
C LEU A 197 -17.77 -6.61 12.61
N PHE A 198 -18.52 -5.58 12.24
CA PHE A 198 -18.20 -4.18 12.51
C PHE A 198 -19.39 -3.46 13.17
N PRO A 199 -19.84 -3.91 14.37
CA PRO A 199 -21.01 -3.35 15.04
C PRO A 199 -20.81 -1.86 15.40
N ALA A 200 -21.87 -1.08 15.25
CA ALA A 200 -21.84 0.33 15.63
C ALA A 200 -21.52 0.49 17.13
N GLY A 201 -20.70 1.48 17.46
CA GLY A 201 -20.31 1.79 18.85
C GLY A 201 -19.22 0.87 19.44
N ARG A 202 -18.68 -0.08 18.68
CA ARG A 202 -17.47 -0.82 19.07
C ARG A 202 -16.22 -0.15 18.53
N ALA A 203 -15.11 -0.31 19.26
CA ALA A 203 -13.81 0.15 18.79
C ALA A 203 -13.44 -0.54 17.47
N PRO A 204 -12.81 0.15 16.51
CA PRO A 204 -12.44 -0.42 15.20
C PRO A 204 -11.53 -1.66 15.31
N ASN A 205 -10.66 -1.71 16.32
CA ASN A 205 -9.77 -2.85 16.60
C ASN A 205 -10.47 -4.01 17.35
N PHE A 206 -11.79 -3.92 17.62
CA PHE A 206 -12.53 -4.96 18.35
C PHE A 206 -12.34 -6.36 17.78
N LEU A 207 -12.41 -6.52 16.47
CA LEU A 207 -12.19 -7.82 15.83
C LEU A 207 -10.76 -8.31 15.98
N THR A 208 -9.78 -7.43 15.86
CA THR A 208 -8.36 -7.73 16.01
C THR A 208 -8.09 -8.22 17.43
N VAL A 209 -8.57 -7.49 18.44
CA VAL A 209 -8.48 -7.88 19.86
C VAL A 209 -9.14 -9.23 20.09
N ARG A 210 -10.39 -9.40 19.65
CA ARG A 210 -11.15 -10.65 19.77
C ARG A 210 -10.39 -11.84 19.17
N HIS A 211 -9.87 -11.67 17.95
CA HIS A 211 -9.17 -12.71 17.22
C HIS A 211 -7.85 -13.12 17.89
N TYR A 212 -6.98 -12.16 18.21
CA TYR A 212 -5.64 -12.47 18.74
C TYR A 212 -5.66 -12.97 20.17
N LEU A 213 -6.64 -12.60 20.99
CA LEU A 213 -6.81 -13.18 22.32
C LEU A 213 -7.34 -14.62 22.30
N GLY A 214 -7.92 -15.07 21.19
CA GLY A 214 -8.45 -16.43 21.04
C GLY A 214 -9.62 -16.77 21.98
N ARG A 215 -10.17 -15.78 22.72
CA ARG A 215 -11.28 -15.99 23.67
C ARG A 215 -12.60 -16.24 22.96
N GLU A 216 -12.77 -15.64 21.80
CA GLU A 216 -13.93 -15.81 20.93
C GLU A 216 -13.44 -15.85 19.46
N PRO A 217 -12.93 -17.00 18.98
CA PRO A 217 -12.41 -17.10 17.62
C PRO A 217 -13.52 -16.85 16.60
N LEU A 218 -13.13 -16.24 15.46
CA LEU A 218 -14.05 -16.04 14.35
C LEU A 218 -14.48 -17.40 13.80
N ARG A 219 -15.78 -17.58 13.60
CA ARG A 219 -16.37 -18.78 13.00
C ARG A 219 -16.14 -18.75 11.48
N GLU A 220 -16.21 -19.91 10.83
CA GLU A 220 -16.03 -20.01 9.38
C GLU A 220 -16.98 -19.10 8.59
N LEU A 221 -18.23 -18.97 9.03
CA LEU A 221 -19.20 -18.05 8.42
C LEU A 221 -18.76 -16.58 8.53
N GLU A 222 -18.16 -16.18 9.65
CA GLU A 222 -17.66 -14.81 9.85
C GLU A 222 -16.44 -14.54 8.95
N TRP A 223 -15.58 -15.52 8.74
CA TRP A 223 -14.49 -15.45 7.76
C TRP A 223 -15.00 -15.30 6.32
N GLN A 224 -16.04 -16.06 5.96
CA GLN A 224 -16.67 -15.95 4.63
C GLN A 224 -17.29 -14.58 4.43
N TRP A 225 -18.00 -14.06 5.43
CA TRP A 225 -18.56 -12.69 5.40
C TRP A 225 -17.46 -11.63 5.27
N MET A 226 -16.39 -11.76 6.04
CA MET A 226 -15.27 -10.83 5.99
C MET A 226 -14.67 -10.75 4.58
N ARG A 227 -14.40 -11.91 3.96
CA ARG A 227 -13.89 -11.97 2.59
C ARG A 227 -14.87 -11.37 1.60
N ALA A 228 -16.17 -11.64 1.74
CA ALA A 228 -17.20 -11.09 0.86
C ALA A 228 -17.35 -9.56 1.00
N LEU A 229 -17.23 -9.01 2.21
CA LEU A 229 -17.21 -7.58 2.45
C LEU A 229 -15.97 -6.94 1.80
N TYR A 230 -14.81 -7.51 2.00
CA TYR A 230 -13.56 -7.05 1.39
C TYR A 230 -13.61 -7.07 -0.14
N GLU A 231 -14.17 -8.14 -0.75
CA GLU A 231 -14.38 -8.23 -2.19
C GLU A 231 -15.34 -7.13 -2.71
N GLY A 232 -16.36 -6.80 -1.92
CA GLY A 232 -17.27 -5.70 -2.22
C GLY A 232 -16.55 -4.34 -2.21
N ASP A 233 -15.68 -4.10 -1.23
CA ASP A 233 -14.90 -2.87 -1.14
C ASP A 233 -13.81 -2.79 -2.23
N LEU A 234 -13.19 -3.91 -2.62
CA LEU A 234 -12.29 -3.95 -3.78
C LEU A 234 -13.03 -3.57 -5.07
N ARG A 235 -14.25 -4.08 -5.27
CA ARG A 235 -15.07 -3.72 -6.43
C ARG A 235 -15.51 -2.25 -6.40
N HIS A 236 -15.79 -1.71 -5.23
CA HIS A 236 -16.05 -0.27 -5.05
C HIS A 236 -14.82 0.55 -5.43
N THR A 237 -13.65 0.18 -4.92
CA THR A 237 -12.39 0.86 -5.23
C THR A 237 -12.07 0.81 -6.73
N ASP A 238 -12.31 -0.31 -7.40
CA ASP A 238 -12.15 -0.46 -8.86
C ASP A 238 -13.03 0.56 -9.64
N ALA A 239 -14.26 0.80 -9.16
CA ALA A 239 -15.13 1.82 -9.74
C ALA A 239 -14.59 3.25 -9.51
N ILE A 240 -14.04 3.55 -8.34
CA ILE A 240 -13.41 4.84 -8.06
C ILE A 240 -12.16 5.04 -8.92
N VAL A 241 -11.32 4.02 -9.07
CA VAL A 241 -10.14 4.05 -9.96
C VAL A 241 -10.55 4.35 -11.40
N LYS A 242 -11.66 3.74 -11.89
CA LYS A 242 -12.21 4.04 -13.21
C LYS A 242 -12.51 5.53 -13.38
N GLU A 243 -13.22 6.12 -12.44
CA GLU A 243 -13.59 7.53 -12.51
C GLU A 243 -12.37 8.45 -12.47
N LEU A 244 -11.37 8.15 -11.64
CA LEU A 244 -10.13 8.90 -11.54
C LEU A 244 -9.33 8.84 -12.85
N VAL A 245 -9.15 7.64 -13.41
CA VAL A 245 -8.42 7.47 -14.67
C VAL A 245 -9.14 8.14 -15.83
N GLN A 246 -10.46 8.04 -15.90
CA GLN A 246 -11.25 8.74 -16.91
C GLN A 246 -11.11 10.27 -16.80
N ALA A 247 -11.09 10.82 -15.57
CA ALA A 247 -10.88 12.25 -15.36
C ALA A 247 -9.47 12.70 -15.81
N VAL A 248 -8.45 11.89 -15.58
CA VAL A 248 -7.07 12.13 -16.05
C VAL A 248 -7.01 12.07 -17.58
N ASP A 249 -7.63 11.06 -18.20
CA ASP A 249 -7.62 10.86 -19.65
C ASP A 249 -8.41 11.94 -20.41
N ALA A 250 -9.48 12.45 -19.81
CA ALA A 250 -10.29 13.54 -20.37
C ALA A 250 -9.54 14.89 -20.44
N ARG A 251 -8.39 15.00 -19.78
CA ARG A 251 -7.58 16.22 -19.79
C ARG A 251 -6.89 16.43 -21.14
N ALA A 252 -7.39 17.38 -21.92
CA ALA A 252 -6.95 17.67 -23.29
C ALA A 252 -5.72 18.61 -23.34
N ASN A 253 -4.67 18.33 -22.57
CA ASN A 253 -3.45 19.16 -22.49
C ASN A 253 -2.33 18.68 -23.42
N GLY A 254 -2.56 17.69 -24.29
CA GLY A 254 -1.57 17.16 -25.22
C GLY A 254 -0.41 16.38 -24.58
N ARG A 255 -0.33 16.30 -23.25
CA ARG A 255 0.76 15.61 -22.53
C ARG A 255 0.53 14.10 -22.50
N PRO A 256 1.59 13.29 -22.63
CA PRO A 256 1.52 11.87 -22.33
C PRO A 256 1.03 11.65 -20.88
N LYS A 257 0.28 10.57 -20.65
CA LYS A 257 -0.20 10.18 -19.31
C LYS A 257 0.56 8.95 -18.85
N LEU A 258 1.24 9.06 -17.71
CA LEU A 258 1.89 7.94 -17.04
C LEU A 258 1.09 7.62 -15.78
N VAL A 259 0.37 6.50 -15.80
CA VAL A 259 -0.59 6.14 -14.75
C VAL A 259 -0.16 4.84 -14.09
N PHE A 260 0.02 4.88 -12.78
CA PHE A 260 0.24 3.73 -11.92
C PHE A 260 -0.99 3.49 -11.06
N VAL A 261 -1.49 2.26 -11.06
CA VAL A 261 -2.48 1.77 -10.08
C VAL A 261 -1.77 0.71 -9.26
N LEU A 262 -1.72 0.90 -7.94
CA LEU A 262 -0.99 0.02 -7.04
C LEU A 262 -1.68 -0.11 -5.69
N SER A 263 -1.24 -1.08 -4.87
CA SER A 263 -1.47 -1.05 -3.43
C SER A 263 -0.17 -0.81 -2.68
N ASP A 264 -0.26 -0.36 -1.46
CA ASP A 264 0.89 -0.11 -0.57
C ASP A 264 1.31 -1.39 0.16
N HIS A 265 0.37 -2.19 0.61
CA HIS A 265 0.52 -3.53 1.20
C HIS A 265 -0.78 -4.32 1.03
N GLY A 266 -0.87 -5.50 1.62
CA GLY A 266 -2.07 -6.34 1.65
C GLY A 266 -2.75 -6.40 3.01
N GLU A 267 -3.56 -7.46 3.22
CA GLU A 267 -4.41 -7.65 4.39
C GLU A 267 -4.58 -9.15 4.69
N ASN A 268 -4.47 -9.57 5.95
CA ASN A 268 -4.78 -10.95 6.32
C ASN A 268 -6.28 -11.12 6.58
N LEU A 269 -6.86 -12.10 5.93
CA LEU A 269 -8.27 -12.48 6.04
C LEU A 269 -8.41 -13.94 6.53
N GLY A 270 -7.60 -14.28 7.55
CA GLY A 270 -7.44 -15.63 8.10
C GLY A 270 -6.19 -16.35 7.62
N ASP A 271 -5.40 -15.74 6.73
CA ASP A 271 -4.15 -16.29 6.23
C ASP A 271 -3.17 -16.51 7.39
N HIS A 272 -2.57 -17.69 7.48
CA HIS A 272 -1.66 -18.09 8.58
C HIS A 272 -2.24 -17.89 9.99
N GLY A 273 -3.57 -17.84 10.13
CA GLY A 273 -4.25 -17.53 11.40
C GLY A 273 -4.15 -16.06 11.80
N HIS A 274 -3.84 -15.16 10.86
CA HIS A 274 -3.78 -13.72 11.10
C HIS A 274 -5.00 -12.95 10.59
N LEU A 275 -5.23 -11.79 11.21
CA LEU A 275 -6.22 -10.79 10.83
C LEU A 275 -5.53 -9.43 10.79
N GLY A 276 -5.82 -8.62 9.76
CA GLY A 276 -5.19 -7.31 9.62
C GLY A 276 -3.77 -7.40 9.03
N HIS A 277 -2.99 -6.33 9.13
CA HIS A 277 -1.75 -6.17 8.38
C HIS A 277 -0.53 -5.78 9.22
N VAL A 278 -0.45 -6.16 10.51
CA VAL A 278 0.56 -5.60 11.43
C VAL A 278 1.56 -6.57 12.03
N PHE A 279 1.42 -7.89 11.95
CA PHE A 279 2.24 -8.80 12.75
C PHE A 279 3.10 -9.78 11.95
N ASN A 280 3.12 -9.67 10.63
CA ASN A 280 3.84 -10.61 9.78
C ASN A 280 4.29 -10.00 8.45
N LEU A 281 5.18 -10.71 7.75
CA LEU A 281 5.69 -10.36 6.43
C LEU A 281 5.35 -11.44 5.38
N TYR A 282 4.19 -12.09 5.50
CA TYR A 282 3.70 -13.03 4.50
C TYR A 282 3.23 -12.32 3.22
N ASP A 283 3.10 -13.06 2.12
CA ASP A 283 2.66 -12.53 0.83
C ASP A 283 1.25 -11.94 0.88
N SER A 284 0.39 -12.41 1.82
CA SER A 284 -0.90 -11.79 2.11
C SER A 284 -0.80 -10.30 2.47
N ASN A 285 0.32 -9.88 3.06
CA ASN A 285 0.60 -8.49 3.41
C ASN A 285 1.63 -7.81 2.49
N LEU A 286 2.59 -8.56 1.94
CA LEU A 286 3.69 -7.96 1.18
C LEU A 286 3.45 -7.90 -0.32
N ARG A 287 2.67 -8.82 -0.87
CA ARG A 287 2.40 -8.82 -2.31
C ARG A 287 1.40 -7.74 -2.65
N ILE A 288 1.76 -6.85 -3.58
CA ILE A 288 0.97 -5.68 -3.93
C ILE A 288 0.44 -5.73 -5.36
N VAL A 289 -0.66 -5.03 -5.57
CA VAL A 289 -1.15 -4.65 -6.89
C VAL A 289 -0.15 -3.70 -7.55
N LEU A 290 0.16 -3.89 -8.82
CA LEU A 290 0.90 -2.90 -9.60
C LEU A 290 0.56 -3.05 -11.09
N LEU A 291 -0.06 -2.02 -11.64
CA LEU A 291 -0.30 -1.84 -13.07
C LEU A 291 0.30 -0.50 -13.49
N ALA A 292 0.95 -0.46 -14.67
CA ALA A 292 1.56 0.75 -15.21
C ALA A 292 1.16 0.96 -16.66
N ARG A 293 0.63 2.14 -17.00
CA ARG A 293 0.21 2.52 -18.35
C ARG A 293 0.87 3.84 -18.76
N GLY A 294 1.37 3.90 -19.98
CA GLY A 294 1.93 5.12 -20.56
C GLY A 294 3.31 4.91 -21.17
N PRO A 295 4.05 5.98 -21.46
CA PRO A 295 5.34 5.89 -22.12
C PRO A 295 6.34 4.99 -21.38
N GLY A 296 6.90 4.04 -22.11
CA GLY A 296 7.87 3.07 -21.58
C GLY A 296 7.24 1.78 -21.01
N PHE A 297 5.91 1.64 -21.04
CA PHE A 297 5.21 0.43 -20.63
C PHE A 297 4.46 -0.20 -21.80
N GLU A 298 4.56 -1.53 -21.89
CA GLU A 298 3.96 -2.32 -22.97
C GLU A 298 2.51 -2.67 -22.65
N ALA A 299 1.60 -2.35 -23.55
CA ALA A 299 0.18 -2.62 -23.41
C ALA A 299 -0.11 -4.13 -23.43
N GLY A 300 -0.92 -4.61 -22.47
CA GLY A 300 -1.32 -6.00 -22.34
C GLY A 300 -0.24 -6.95 -21.83
N LYS A 301 0.93 -6.43 -21.47
CA LYS A 301 2.03 -7.24 -20.94
C LYS A 301 1.77 -7.69 -19.50
N ARG A 302 2.14 -8.94 -19.22
CA ARG A 302 2.21 -9.47 -17.85
C ARG A 302 3.66 -9.73 -17.49
N GLU A 303 4.19 -8.93 -16.56
CA GLU A 303 5.59 -9.03 -16.11
C GLU A 303 5.68 -9.92 -14.87
N ARG A 304 6.51 -10.95 -14.92
CA ARG A 304 6.67 -11.95 -13.86
C ARG A 304 7.94 -11.79 -13.04
N ARG A 305 8.85 -10.91 -13.46
CA ARG A 305 10.07 -10.63 -12.70
C ARG A 305 9.74 -9.85 -11.44
N LEU A 306 10.57 -10.00 -10.42
CA LEU A 306 10.38 -9.33 -9.14
C LEU A 306 10.53 -7.81 -9.29
N VAL A 307 9.56 -7.07 -8.75
CA VAL A 307 9.61 -5.62 -8.61
C VAL A 307 9.18 -5.21 -7.21
N GLY A 308 9.70 -4.09 -6.73
CA GLY A 308 9.37 -3.54 -5.43
C GLY A 308 8.66 -2.19 -5.53
N ILE A 309 7.89 -1.83 -4.52
CA ILE A 309 7.26 -0.52 -4.43
C ILE A 309 8.27 0.64 -4.54
N ARG A 310 9.52 0.42 -4.08
CA ARG A 310 10.64 1.37 -4.18
C ARG A 310 11.02 1.71 -5.63
N ASP A 311 10.76 0.82 -6.58
CA ASP A 311 11.08 1.00 -8.00
C ASP A 311 10.28 2.13 -8.64
N LEU A 312 9.13 2.47 -8.06
CA LEU A 312 8.31 3.59 -8.54
C LEU A 312 8.99 4.94 -8.39
N HIS A 313 9.79 5.14 -7.34
CA HIS A 313 10.53 6.39 -7.14
C HIS A 313 11.51 6.70 -8.30
N PRO A 314 12.49 5.84 -8.63
CA PRO A 314 13.37 6.08 -9.78
C PRO A 314 12.60 6.06 -11.11
N THR A 315 11.54 5.28 -11.25
CA THR A 315 10.70 5.25 -12.46
C THR A 315 10.04 6.60 -12.70
N VAL A 316 9.44 7.19 -11.68
CA VAL A 316 8.80 8.51 -11.73
C VAL A 316 9.82 9.62 -12.02
N LEU A 317 10.95 9.62 -11.32
CA LEU A 317 11.98 10.64 -11.53
C LEU A 317 12.58 10.55 -12.93
N ALA A 318 12.88 9.36 -13.42
CA ALA A 318 13.43 9.17 -14.76
C ALA A 318 12.40 9.50 -15.86
N ALA A 319 11.09 9.26 -15.63
CA ALA A 319 10.03 9.72 -16.53
C ALA A 319 9.95 11.24 -16.60
N ALA A 320 10.31 11.93 -15.51
CA ALA A 320 10.39 13.37 -15.45
C ALA A 320 11.73 13.94 -15.99
N GLY A 321 12.64 13.11 -16.46
CA GLY A 321 13.97 13.54 -16.92
C GLY A 321 14.92 13.91 -15.78
N LEU A 322 14.63 13.50 -14.56
CA LEU A 322 15.45 13.79 -13.37
C LEU A 322 16.43 12.66 -13.07
N ASP A 323 17.54 12.97 -12.38
CA ASP A 323 18.46 11.92 -11.91
C ASP A 323 17.74 11.03 -10.90
N ALA A 324 17.58 9.78 -11.30
CA ALA A 324 16.83 8.75 -10.60
C ALA A 324 17.74 7.75 -9.89
N ARG A 325 19.09 7.86 -10.06
CA ARG A 325 20.02 6.89 -9.48
C ARG A 325 19.99 6.92 -7.96
N ARG A 326 19.88 5.74 -7.38
CA ARG A 326 19.97 5.51 -5.94
C ARG A 326 21.37 5.03 -5.58
N ALA A 327 21.85 5.44 -4.42
CA ALA A 327 23.19 5.08 -3.96
C ALA A 327 23.35 3.55 -3.76
N ASP A 328 22.26 2.85 -3.44
CA ASP A 328 22.25 1.40 -3.22
C ASP A 328 22.08 0.58 -4.52
N GLY A 329 21.63 1.19 -5.61
CA GLY A 329 21.39 0.51 -6.88
C GLY A 329 20.28 -0.56 -6.85
N GLU A 330 19.53 -0.66 -5.75
CA GLU A 330 18.50 -1.70 -5.55
C GLU A 330 17.18 -1.37 -6.25
N ALA A 331 16.75 -0.11 -6.17
CA ALA A 331 15.54 0.36 -6.83
C ALA A 331 15.80 0.65 -8.32
N LEU A 332 14.92 0.19 -9.19
CA LEU A 332 15.07 0.21 -10.65
C LEU A 332 14.04 1.12 -11.32
N ASP A 333 14.42 1.73 -12.45
CA ASP A 333 13.43 2.29 -13.39
C ASP A 333 12.71 1.14 -14.11
N LEU A 334 11.42 0.98 -13.85
CA LEU A 334 10.59 -0.11 -14.40
C LEU A 334 10.37 -0.02 -15.92
N ARG A 335 10.73 1.09 -16.56
CA ARG A 335 10.72 1.25 -18.02
C ARG A 335 11.96 0.62 -18.67
N GLY A 336 12.96 0.33 -17.88
CA GLY A 336 14.18 -0.35 -18.29
C GLY A 336 14.11 -1.87 -18.10
N PRO A 337 15.24 -2.57 -18.33
CA PRO A 337 15.33 -4.00 -18.13
C PRO A 337 15.25 -4.36 -16.65
N ILE A 338 14.40 -5.33 -16.30
CA ILE A 338 14.31 -5.89 -14.96
C ILE A 338 15.17 -7.17 -14.90
N PRO A 339 16.10 -7.31 -13.95
CA PRO A 339 16.93 -8.52 -13.83
C PRO A 339 16.08 -9.77 -13.55
N GLU A 340 16.49 -10.90 -14.14
CA GLU A 340 15.86 -12.22 -13.85
C GLU A 340 16.10 -12.66 -12.40
N GLN A 341 17.27 -12.35 -11.85
CA GLN A 341 17.61 -12.63 -10.46
C GLN A 341 17.73 -11.31 -9.70
N ARG A 342 16.94 -11.17 -8.68
CA ARG A 342 16.89 -9.98 -7.83
C ARG A 342 16.51 -10.39 -6.41
N LEU A 343 17.03 -9.66 -5.43
CA LEU A 343 16.60 -9.72 -4.05
C LEU A 343 15.81 -8.45 -3.68
N LEU A 344 14.71 -8.64 -3.00
CA LEU A 344 13.95 -7.56 -2.37
C LEU A 344 14.00 -7.74 -0.86
N SER A 345 13.84 -6.64 -0.13
CA SER A 345 13.76 -6.63 1.33
C SER A 345 12.43 -6.08 1.80
N ALA A 346 11.92 -6.64 2.89
CA ALA A 346 10.84 -6.07 3.65
C ALA A 346 11.16 -6.11 5.15
N ALA A 347 10.59 -5.16 5.90
CA ALA A 347 10.77 -5.09 7.33
C ALA A 347 9.48 -4.71 8.05
N LEU A 348 9.30 -5.30 9.22
CA LEU A 348 8.37 -4.85 10.24
C LEU A 348 9.21 -4.52 11.46
N ASP A 349 9.19 -3.29 11.89
CA ASP A 349 9.78 -2.90 13.15
C ASP A 349 8.93 -3.41 14.32
N ASP A 350 9.43 -3.29 15.53
CA ASP A 350 8.80 -3.84 16.72
C ASP A 350 7.34 -3.33 16.85
N PRO A 351 6.33 -4.21 16.77
CA PRO A 351 4.94 -3.82 16.82
C PRO A 351 4.42 -3.53 18.24
N ARG A 352 5.32 -3.29 19.23
CA ARG A 352 4.90 -3.00 20.61
C ARG A 352 3.92 -1.86 20.70
N LEU A 353 4.12 -0.77 19.94
CA LEU A 353 3.19 0.35 19.93
C LEU A 353 1.79 -0.03 19.45
N THR A 354 1.68 -0.94 18.45
CA THR A 354 0.38 -1.48 18.05
C THR A 354 -0.25 -2.30 19.18
N ILE A 355 0.57 -3.07 19.91
CA ILE A 355 0.08 -3.87 21.04
C ILE A 355 -0.33 -2.98 22.22
N GLU A 356 0.38 -1.88 22.45
CA GLU A 356 0.04 -0.86 23.45
C GLU A 356 -1.28 -0.13 23.16
N THR A 357 -1.83 -0.24 21.93
CA THR A 357 -3.20 0.23 21.63
C THR A 357 -4.29 -0.77 22.03
N PHE A 358 -3.91 -1.95 22.50
CA PHE A 358 -4.85 -2.88 23.11
C PHE A 358 -5.11 -2.46 24.57
N PRO A 359 -6.29 -2.76 25.14
CA PRO A 359 -6.56 -2.43 26.54
C PRO A 359 -5.47 -2.88 27.49
N ASP A 360 -5.07 -2.04 28.44
CA ASP A 360 -3.98 -2.28 29.41
C ASP A 360 -4.09 -3.64 30.13
N GLU A 361 -5.32 -4.11 30.34
CA GLU A 361 -5.62 -5.41 30.98
C GLU A 361 -5.07 -6.60 30.18
N LEU A 362 -4.68 -6.37 28.93
CA LEU A 362 -4.12 -7.36 28.02
C LEU A 362 -2.59 -7.26 27.89
N GLU A 363 -1.99 -6.28 28.52
CA GLU A 363 -0.55 -6.17 28.57
C GLU A 363 0.05 -7.40 29.25
N GLY A 364 0.94 -8.08 28.53
CA GLY A 364 1.54 -9.33 29.02
C GLY A 364 0.75 -10.61 28.68
N ASP A 365 -0.41 -10.53 28.02
CA ASP A 365 -1.10 -11.73 27.52
C ASP A 365 -0.16 -12.51 26.57
N PRO A 366 0.09 -13.82 26.81
CA PRO A 366 0.99 -14.61 25.98
C PRO A 366 0.58 -14.64 24.49
N ALA A 367 -0.71 -14.52 24.22
CA ALA A 367 -1.23 -14.49 22.85
C ALA A 367 -0.76 -13.25 22.07
N LEU A 368 -0.54 -12.12 22.76
CA LEU A 368 -0.01 -10.89 22.17
C LEU A 368 1.50 -10.81 22.27
N THR A 369 2.08 -11.27 23.38
CA THR A 369 3.54 -11.20 23.64
C THR A 369 4.34 -11.88 22.54
N ARG A 370 3.85 -12.97 21.96
CA ARG A 370 4.49 -13.68 20.82
C ARG A 370 4.67 -12.80 19.57
N HIS A 371 3.93 -11.70 19.46
CA HIS A 371 4.03 -10.77 18.33
C HIS A 371 4.95 -9.58 18.60
N LYS A 372 5.49 -9.45 19.84
CA LYS A 372 6.44 -8.39 20.23
C LYS A 372 7.84 -8.65 19.68
N ARG A 373 7.98 -8.71 18.36
CA ARG A 373 9.24 -8.93 17.66
C ARG A 373 9.32 -8.13 16.37
N ALA A 374 10.50 -7.64 16.04
CA ALA A 374 10.76 -7.12 14.70
C ALA A 374 11.03 -8.28 13.74
N LEU A 375 10.64 -8.10 12.48
CA LEU A 375 10.81 -9.06 11.41
C LEU A 375 11.54 -8.41 10.24
N ASP A 376 12.45 -9.17 9.60
CA ASP A 376 13.05 -8.82 8.32
C ASP A 376 12.89 -9.98 7.34
N ALA A 377 12.60 -9.65 6.08
CA ALA A 377 12.47 -10.63 5.03
C ALA A 377 13.41 -10.35 3.86
N ALA A 378 13.95 -11.43 3.29
CA ALA A 378 14.60 -11.45 1.98
C ALA A 378 13.72 -12.24 1.01
N ILE A 379 13.45 -11.66 -0.17
CA ILE A 379 12.56 -12.24 -1.19
C ILE A 379 13.35 -12.37 -2.48
N SER A 380 13.47 -13.58 -2.99
CA SER A 380 14.06 -13.90 -4.29
C SER A 380 13.00 -14.39 -5.25
N THR A 381 13.41 -14.75 -6.47
CA THR A 381 12.52 -15.35 -7.47
C THR A 381 11.89 -16.66 -6.98
N ARG A 382 12.60 -17.42 -6.15
CA ARG A 382 12.12 -18.73 -5.65
C ARG A 382 11.90 -18.74 -4.15
N TRP A 383 12.80 -18.14 -3.38
CA TRP A 383 12.82 -18.30 -1.93
C TRP A 383 12.46 -17.01 -1.22
N LYS A 384 11.73 -17.14 -0.15
CA LYS A 384 11.53 -16.08 0.83
C LYS A 384 11.95 -16.59 2.20
N VAL A 385 12.75 -15.78 2.91
CA VAL A 385 13.17 -16.03 4.29
C VAL A 385 12.65 -14.88 5.16
N ILE A 386 12.02 -15.20 6.27
CA ILE A 386 11.56 -14.25 7.29
C ILE A 386 12.31 -14.56 8.58
N ARG A 387 13.02 -13.58 9.15
CA ARG A 387 13.76 -13.70 10.41
C ARG A 387 13.24 -12.74 11.46
N GLY A 388 12.93 -13.26 12.64
CA GLY A 388 12.54 -12.48 13.81
C GLY A 388 13.71 -12.16 14.74
N THR A 389 13.56 -11.08 15.51
CA THR A 389 14.52 -10.71 16.58
C THR A 389 14.47 -11.67 17.78
N ASP A 390 13.44 -12.51 17.86
CA ASP A 390 13.28 -13.59 18.82
C ASP A 390 14.02 -14.89 18.43
N GLY A 391 14.75 -14.87 17.29
CA GLY A 391 15.46 -16.03 16.74
C GLY A 391 14.58 -16.91 15.85
N SER A 392 13.31 -16.59 15.66
CA SER A 392 12.44 -17.29 14.72
C SER A 392 12.92 -17.13 13.28
N CYS A 393 12.77 -18.18 12.48
CA CYS A 393 13.13 -18.19 11.07
C CYS A 393 12.17 -19.09 10.30
N GLU A 394 11.55 -18.56 9.25
CA GLU A 394 10.66 -19.27 8.36
C GLU A 394 11.12 -19.09 6.91
N THR A 395 11.03 -20.15 6.13
CA THR A 395 11.40 -20.14 4.71
C THR A 395 10.28 -20.71 3.86
N PHE A 396 10.07 -20.11 2.69
CA PHE A 396 9.05 -20.54 1.73
C PHE A 396 9.63 -20.70 0.33
N ASP A 397 9.27 -21.82 -0.35
CA ASP A 397 9.51 -21.99 -1.78
C ASP A 397 8.34 -21.37 -2.56
N LEU A 398 8.46 -20.12 -2.97
CA LEU A 398 7.39 -19.36 -3.63
C LEU A 398 6.97 -19.93 -5.00
N LEU A 399 7.74 -20.87 -5.59
CA LEU A 399 7.37 -21.55 -6.83
C LEU A 399 6.53 -22.81 -6.54
N ALA A 400 6.87 -23.56 -5.49
CA ALA A 400 6.15 -24.76 -5.10
C ALA A 400 4.96 -24.46 -4.18
N ASP A 401 5.08 -23.43 -3.35
CA ASP A 401 4.09 -22.98 -2.38
C ASP A 401 3.86 -21.45 -2.47
N PRO A 402 3.23 -20.98 -3.54
CA PRO A 402 3.00 -19.54 -3.76
C PRO A 402 2.03 -18.90 -2.76
N ARG A 403 1.43 -19.67 -1.87
CA ARG A 403 0.56 -19.18 -0.79
C ARG A 403 1.18 -19.29 0.60
N GLU A 404 2.44 -19.72 0.66
CA GLU A 404 3.21 -19.82 1.91
C GLU A 404 2.51 -20.71 2.99
N GLN A 405 1.81 -21.76 2.57
CA GLN A 405 1.03 -22.65 3.46
C GLN A 405 1.92 -23.63 4.23
N SER A 406 3.14 -23.85 3.77
CA SER A 406 4.05 -24.89 4.26
C SER A 406 5.42 -24.31 4.58
N PRO A 407 5.57 -23.59 5.72
CA PRO A 407 6.84 -23.03 6.12
C PRO A 407 7.89 -24.14 6.33
N LEU A 408 9.07 -23.92 5.81
CA LEU A 408 10.24 -24.75 6.03
C LEU A 408 11.14 -24.11 7.10
N ASP A 409 11.84 -24.94 7.85
CA ASP A 409 12.94 -24.45 8.69
C ASP A 409 14.05 -23.85 7.82
N CYS A 410 14.70 -22.78 8.28
CA CYS A 410 15.76 -22.13 7.50
C CYS A 410 16.97 -23.05 7.22
N GLY A 411 17.14 -24.10 8.03
CA GLY A 411 18.12 -25.14 7.80
C GLY A 411 17.81 -26.06 6.59
N ALA A 412 16.59 -26.02 6.06
CA ALA A 412 16.19 -26.83 4.91
C ALA A 412 16.77 -26.33 3.57
N LEU A 413 17.21 -25.07 3.52
CA LEU A 413 17.90 -24.50 2.34
C LEU A 413 19.31 -25.07 2.21
N ASP A 414 19.77 -25.21 0.98
CA ASP A 414 21.20 -25.42 0.74
C ASP A 414 22.03 -24.25 1.30
N ALA A 415 23.28 -24.55 1.71
CA ALA A 415 24.11 -23.60 2.44
C ALA A 415 24.35 -22.28 1.66
N THR A 416 24.52 -22.36 0.35
CA THR A 416 24.80 -21.18 -0.50
C THR A 416 23.59 -20.26 -0.59
N THR A 417 22.42 -20.81 -0.88
CA THR A 417 21.15 -20.07 -0.93
C THR A 417 20.84 -19.42 0.40
N ARG A 418 20.95 -20.19 1.51
CA ARG A 418 20.72 -19.69 2.85
C ARG A 418 21.66 -18.53 3.19
N GLN A 419 22.96 -18.71 3.02
CA GLN A 419 23.96 -17.68 3.32
C GLN A 419 23.71 -16.40 2.50
N GLY A 420 23.33 -16.53 1.24
CA GLY A 420 23.03 -15.38 0.38
C GLY A 420 21.82 -14.56 0.91
N LEU A 421 20.73 -15.23 1.28
CA LEU A 421 19.53 -14.57 1.78
C LEU A 421 19.74 -13.98 3.20
N GLU A 422 20.43 -14.69 4.07
CA GLU A 422 20.79 -14.21 5.40
C GLU A 422 21.74 -13.00 5.34
N ALA A 423 22.77 -13.06 4.50
CA ALA A 423 23.69 -11.93 4.28
C ALA A 423 22.96 -10.69 3.75
N TRP A 424 21.97 -10.90 2.88
CA TRP A 424 21.10 -9.80 2.40
C TRP A 424 20.33 -9.14 3.55
N ILE A 425 19.69 -9.93 4.41
CA ILE A 425 18.98 -9.42 5.60
C ILE A 425 19.95 -8.67 6.52
N ASP A 426 21.11 -9.24 6.79
CA ASP A 426 22.11 -8.62 7.67
C ASP A 426 22.66 -7.32 7.09
N MET A 427 22.87 -7.26 5.77
CA MET A 427 23.25 -6.03 5.06
C MET A 427 22.17 -4.94 5.19
N GLN A 428 20.89 -5.29 5.01
CA GLN A 428 19.80 -4.33 5.17
C GLN A 428 19.65 -3.86 6.62
N ARG A 429 19.81 -4.76 7.59
CA ARG A 429 19.82 -4.42 9.01
C ARG A 429 20.96 -3.46 9.36
N ALA A 430 22.15 -3.67 8.80
CA ALA A 430 23.32 -2.82 9.04
C ALA A 430 23.13 -1.38 8.51
N ARG A 431 22.19 -1.16 7.59
CA ARG A 431 21.81 0.18 7.07
C ARG A 431 20.84 0.90 7.98
N ARG A 432 20.28 0.24 8.99
CA ARG A 432 19.32 0.84 9.91
C ARG A 432 19.93 2.05 10.59
N LYS A 433 19.27 3.19 10.47
CA LYS A 433 19.61 4.37 11.28
C LYS A 433 19.53 3.98 12.75
N GLY A 434 20.56 4.37 13.52
CA GLY A 434 20.63 4.05 14.94
C GLY A 434 19.35 4.42 15.70
N ASP A 435 19.13 3.78 16.84
CA ASP A 435 17.93 3.95 17.67
C ASP A 435 17.69 5.42 18.01
N ALA A 436 16.91 6.11 17.19
CA ALA A 436 16.35 7.41 17.56
C ALA A 436 15.41 7.21 18.75
N ALA A 437 15.41 8.14 19.70
CA ALA A 437 14.43 8.12 20.77
C ALA A 437 13.01 8.07 20.14
N PRO A 438 12.07 7.28 20.70
CA PRO A 438 10.71 7.21 20.21
C PRO A 438 10.12 8.61 20.09
N VAL A 439 9.59 8.94 18.91
CA VAL A 439 8.90 10.20 18.66
C VAL A 439 7.41 9.96 18.89
N ALA A 440 6.75 10.83 19.65
CA ALA A 440 5.32 10.71 19.88
C ALA A 440 4.55 10.69 18.55
N ALA A 441 3.51 9.85 18.48
CA ALA A 441 2.57 9.84 17.35
C ALA A 441 2.01 11.25 17.05
N PRO A 442 1.52 11.52 15.84
CA PRO A 442 1.04 12.85 15.46
C PRO A 442 0.08 13.44 16.49
N GLN A 443 0.40 14.65 17.00
CA GLN A 443 -0.34 15.32 18.08
C GLN A 443 -1.61 16.03 17.61
N ASP A 444 -1.80 16.17 16.29
CA ASP A 444 -2.99 16.83 15.73
C ASP A 444 -4.25 16.00 16.06
N PRO A 445 -5.25 16.59 16.78
CA PRO A 445 -6.42 15.86 17.22
C PRO A 445 -7.19 15.16 16.09
N ALA A 446 -7.34 15.82 14.94
CA ALA A 446 -8.08 15.25 13.82
C ALA A 446 -7.39 14.03 13.21
N THR A 447 -6.06 14.05 13.14
CA THR A 447 -5.27 12.88 12.71
C THR A 447 -5.36 11.75 13.74
N ARG A 448 -5.30 12.08 15.05
CA ARG A 448 -5.45 11.08 16.10
C ARG A 448 -6.84 10.43 16.06
N ASP A 449 -7.92 11.21 15.92
CA ASP A 449 -9.28 10.67 15.82
C ASP A 449 -9.47 9.79 14.57
N ALA A 450 -8.83 10.13 13.44
CA ALA A 450 -8.84 9.30 12.26
C ALA A 450 -8.06 7.99 12.46
N LEU A 451 -6.87 8.05 13.09
CA LEU A 451 -6.10 6.85 13.44
C LEU A 451 -6.83 5.96 14.43
N ARG A 452 -7.57 6.56 15.39
CA ARG A 452 -8.50 5.83 16.27
C ARG A 452 -9.62 5.17 15.46
N GLY A 453 -10.17 5.87 14.48
CA GLY A 453 -11.21 5.34 13.58
C GLY A 453 -10.73 4.16 12.71
N LEU A 454 -9.43 4.04 12.50
CA LEU A 454 -8.76 2.94 11.78
C LEU A 454 -8.19 1.87 12.73
N GLY A 455 -8.26 2.06 14.05
CA GLY A 455 -7.79 1.09 15.04
C GLY A 455 -6.29 1.16 15.37
N TYR A 456 -5.60 2.25 15.03
CA TYR A 456 -4.17 2.41 15.27
C TYR A 456 -3.80 3.11 16.59
N VAL A 457 -4.70 3.84 17.21
CA VAL A 457 -4.50 4.54 18.50
C VAL A 457 -5.81 4.55 19.32
N GLU A 458 -5.71 4.67 20.66
CA GLU A 458 -6.88 4.86 21.54
C GLU A 458 -7.49 6.27 21.47
#